data_b7ac9984a64fb2ed83062918e64f0390
#
_entry.id   b7ac9984a64fb2ed83062918e64f0390
#
_cell.length_a   1.000
_cell.length_b   1.000
_cell.length_c   1.000
_cell.angle_alpha   90.00
_cell.angle_beta   90.00
_cell.angle_gamma   90.00
#
_symmetry.space_group_name_H-M   'P 1'
#
loop_
_entity.id
_entity.type
_entity.pdbx_description
1 polymer ?
#
loop_
_entity_poly.entity_id
_entity_poly.type
_entity_poly.pdbx_seq_one_letter_code
_entity_poly.pdbx_strand_id
1 'polypeptide(L)'
;EVFDEPEQHYPFLDAVHKLERVPFRINEELLDIVIKLDKNPETRIIHGEPPDDVLKARTKKLAELYEQYDMDTVNSKWQAHPSKKIEEIDTMDVDEKKRHQRYHKQKHLLKDWEKSFKERRKRFLEEVEQANKLRGCIFYQRVKVGHNGRIYFPEGLSYQGSDFSRAVIEFAKGMVLNEEGWQMLHLHAANMYGEKGDIGGRIATGGSVSHQMAITAMNPADDFDIWSQADKPYGFLRACLECADAWPIVAAWLEKSPFEDDEQRLLESLITSIEVGKKRKLVDGRVEVYSHLPVE
;
A
#
# COMPACT_ATOMS: atom_id res chain seq x y z
N GLU A 1 -22.83 13.29 -28.03
CA GLU A 1 -23.60 14.42 -28.62
C GLU A 1 -23.09 15.80 -28.20
N VAL A 2 -22.18 15.94 -27.23
CA VAL A 2 -21.63 17.23 -26.76
C VAL A 2 -20.36 17.64 -27.53
N PHE A 3 -19.85 16.80 -28.43
CA PHE A 3 -18.56 16.97 -29.11
C PHE A 3 -18.66 17.15 -30.65
N ASP A 4 -19.86 17.42 -31.16
CA ASP A 4 -20.09 17.53 -32.61
C ASP A 4 -19.75 18.90 -33.22
N GLU A 5 -19.21 19.86 -32.45
CA GLU A 5 -18.70 21.11 -33.00
C GLU A 5 -17.16 21.05 -33.15
N PRO A 6 -16.62 20.98 -34.38
CA PRO A 6 -15.20 20.75 -34.63
C PRO A 6 -14.26 21.91 -34.26
N GLU A 7 -14.75 23.02 -33.75
CA GLU A 7 -13.95 24.21 -33.44
C GLU A 7 -13.93 24.56 -31.94
N GLN A 8 -14.62 23.80 -31.07
CA GLN A 8 -14.67 24.17 -29.68
C GLN A 8 -13.48 23.57 -28.90
N HIS A 9 -12.50 24.42 -28.59
CA HIS A 9 -11.34 24.04 -27.74
C HIS A 9 -11.78 23.95 -26.29
N TYR A 10 -11.68 22.73 -25.72
CA TYR A 10 -11.95 22.47 -24.31
C TYR A 10 -10.63 22.39 -23.53
N PRO A 11 -10.27 23.37 -22.68
CA PRO A 11 -8.99 23.39 -21.96
C PRO A 11 -8.75 22.15 -21.08
N PHE A 12 -9.82 21.52 -20.58
CA PHE A 12 -9.72 20.30 -19.78
C PHE A 12 -9.23 19.10 -20.59
N LEU A 13 -9.53 19.02 -21.90
CA LEU A 13 -9.03 17.94 -22.76
C LEU A 13 -7.51 18.00 -22.91
N ASP A 14 -6.93 19.20 -22.95
CA ASP A 14 -5.47 19.35 -22.98
C ASP A 14 -4.83 18.81 -21.70
N ALA A 15 -5.45 19.05 -20.53
CA ALA A 15 -5.00 18.51 -19.28
C ALA A 15 -5.09 16.98 -19.27
N VAL A 16 -6.19 16.40 -19.74
CA VAL A 16 -6.37 14.94 -19.88
C VAL A 16 -5.30 14.36 -20.80
N HIS A 17 -5.10 14.94 -21.99
CA HIS A 17 -4.09 14.48 -22.96
C HIS A 17 -2.67 14.58 -22.40
N LYS A 18 -2.36 15.60 -21.59
CA LYS A 18 -1.06 15.71 -20.92
C LYS A 18 -0.87 14.59 -19.90
N LEU A 19 -1.88 14.28 -19.09
CA LEU A 19 -1.84 13.18 -18.13
C LEU A 19 -1.69 11.82 -18.82
N GLU A 20 -2.41 11.57 -19.92
CA GLU A 20 -2.33 10.32 -20.69
C GLU A 20 -0.97 10.13 -21.40
N ARG A 21 -0.19 11.20 -21.56
CA ARG A 21 1.16 11.15 -22.16
C ARG A 21 2.27 10.95 -21.15
N VAL A 22 1.96 10.86 -19.86
CA VAL A 22 2.96 10.58 -18.82
C VAL A 22 3.40 9.12 -18.95
N PRO A 23 4.69 8.87 -19.23
CA PRO A 23 5.21 7.51 -19.35
C PRO A 23 5.49 6.92 -17.99
N PHE A 24 5.00 5.71 -17.76
CA PHE A 24 5.20 4.93 -16.55
C PHE A 24 5.95 3.63 -16.84
N ARG A 25 6.53 3.06 -15.81
CA ARG A 25 7.11 1.72 -15.81
C ARG A 25 6.83 1.03 -14.48
N ILE A 26 7.12 -0.26 -14.41
CA ILE A 26 7.01 -1.04 -13.18
C ILE A 26 8.34 -0.95 -12.41
N ASN A 27 8.25 -0.72 -11.11
CA ASN A 27 9.37 -0.93 -10.20
C ASN A 27 9.54 -2.43 -9.98
N GLU A 28 10.47 -3.03 -10.74
CA GLU A 28 10.66 -4.48 -10.77
C GLU A 28 11.27 -5.00 -9.47
N GLU A 29 12.11 -4.21 -8.82
CA GLU A 29 12.72 -4.56 -7.52
C GLU A 29 11.64 -4.72 -6.45
N LEU A 30 10.77 -3.71 -6.30
CA LEU A 30 9.65 -3.79 -5.35
C LEU A 30 8.73 -4.96 -5.69
N LEU A 31 8.43 -5.17 -6.98
CA LEU A 31 7.57 -6.28 -7.41
C LEU A 31 8.17 -7.63 -7.04
N ASP A 32 9.49 -7.83 -7.24
CA ASP A 32 10.17 -9.08 -6.90
C ASP A 32 10.19 -9.33 -5.38
N ILE A 33 10.43 -8.29 -4.58
CA ILE A 33 10.36 -8.36 -3.12
C ILE A 33 8.95 -8.80 -2.70
N VAL A 34 7.91 -8.15 -3.21
CA VAL A 34 6.52 -8.44 -2.86
C VAL A 34 6.10 -9.85 -3.25
N ILE A 35 6.51 -10.31 -4.44
CA ILE A 35 6.26 -11.71 -4.89
C ILE A 35 6.99 -12.71 -3.97
N LYS A 36 8.21 -12.38 -3.53
CA LYS A 36 8.97 -13.23 -2.60
C LYS A 36 8.29 -13.30 -1.24
N LEU A 37 7.84 -12.16 -0.71
CA LEU A 37 7.10 -12.08 0.55
C LEU A 37 5.77 -12.84 0.47
N ASP A 38 5.08 -12.81 -0.66
CA ASP A 38 3.82 -13.52 -0.85
C ASP A 38 3.95 -15.06 -0.75
N LYS A 39 5.15 -15.60 -0.90
CA LYS A 39 5.40 -17.03 -0.71
C LYS A 39 5.45 -17.44 0.77
N ASN A 40 5.71 -16.48 1.67
CA ASN A 40 5.72 -16.73 3.12
C ASN A 40 4.33 -16.47 3.72
N PRO A 41 3.69 -17.46 4.37
CA PRO A 41 2.38 -17.29 5.00
C PRO A 41 2.32 -16.16 6.03
N GLU A 42 3.39 -15.92 6.78
CA GLU A 42 3.44 -14.91 7.85
C GLU A 42 3.30 -13.49 7.31
N THR A 43 3.83 -13.24 6.11
CA THR A 43 3.81 -11.91 5.48
C THR A 43 2.57 -11.67 4.62
N ARG A 44 1.75 -12.70 4.33
CA ARG A 44 0.56 -12.59 3.47
C ARG A 44 -0.57 -11.75 4.06
N ILE A 45 -0.51 -11.42 5.34
CA ILE A 45 -1.54 -10.61 5.99
C ILE A 45 -1.74 -9.25 5.31
N ILE A 46 -0.67 -8.60 4.87
CA ILE A 46 -0.77 -7.34 4.10
C ILE A 46 -1.28 -7.57 2.68
N HIS A 47 -1.12 -8.78 2.15
CA HIS A 47 -1.60 -9.20 0.83
C HIS A 47 -3.06 -9.68 0.83
N GLY A 48 -3.78 -9.44 1.94
CA GLY A 48 -5.20 -9.77 2.07
C GLY A 48 -5.48 -11.19 2.55
N GLU A 49 -4.55 -11.87 3.19
CA GLU A 49 -4.85 -13.09 3.96
C GLU A 49 -5.27 -12.72 5.39
N PRO A 50 -6.37 -13.32 5.92
CA PRO A 50 -6.76 -13.06 7.29
C PRO A 50 -5.77 -13.72 8.26
N PRO A 51 -5.43 -13.09 9.40
CA PRO A 51 -4.65 -13.74 10.43
C PRO A 51 -5.39 -14.97 10.99
N ASP A 52 -4.74 -16.12 10.95
CA ASP A 52 -5.32 -17.40 11.35
C ASP A 52 -5.80 -17.42 12.81
N ASP A 53 -5.04 -16.83 13.71
CA ASP A 53 -5.35 -16.71 15.13
C ASP A 53 -6.60 -15.85 15.36
N VAL A 54 -6.72 -14.73 14.64
CA VAL A 54 -7.89 -13.85 14.69
C VAL A 54 -9.12 -14.54 14.12
N LEU A 55 -8.97 -15.26 13.00
CA LEU A 55 -10.06 -16.02 12.40
C LEU A 55 -10.55 -17.11 13.35
N LYS A 56 -9.64 -17.90 13.92
CA LYS A 56 -9.95 -18.93 14.90
C LYS A 56 -10.63 -18.37 16.14
N ALA A 57 -10.12 -17.25 16.69
CA ALA A 57 -10.71 -16.59 17.86
C ALA A 57 -12.14 -16.09 17.58
N ARG A 58 -12.37 -15.47 16.43
CA ARG A 58 -13.71 -14.98 16.03
C ARG A 58 -14.68 -16.12 15.80
N THR A 59 -14.25 -17.20 15.15
CA THR A 59 -15.07 -18.40 14.91
C THR A 59 -15.41 -19.08 16.24
N LYS A 60 -14.45 -19.24 17.15
CA LYS A 60 -14.67 -19.78 18.49
C LYS A 60 -15.70 -18.95 19.26
N LYS A 61 -15.54 -17.64 19.28
CA LYS A 61 -16.50 -16.74 19.94
C LYS A 61 -17.92 -16.86 19.36
N LEU A 62 -18.05 -17.06 18.06
CA LEU A 62 -19.37 -17.27 17.44
C LEU A 62 -19.98 -18.61 17.87
N ALA A 63 -19.18 -19.67 17.99
CA ALA A 63 -19.62 -20.96 18.49
C ALA A 63 -20.06 -20.87 19.97
N GLU A 64 -19.30 -20.20 20.82
CA GLU A 64 -19.66 -19.96 22.24
C GLU A 64 -21.00 -19.21 22.35
N LEU A 65 -21.23 -18.19 21.50
CA LEU A 65 -22.52 -17.48 21.48
C LEU A 65 -23.65 -18.36 20.96
N TYR A 66 -23.38 -19.28 20.05
CA TYR A 66 -24.37 -20.24 19.56
C TYR A 66 -24.90 -21.13 20.70
N GLU A 67 -24.00 -21.70 21.48
CA GLU A 67 -24.33 -22.53 22.65
C GLU A 67 -24.99 -21.71 23.78
N GLN A 68 -24.37 -20.56 24.13
CA GLN A 68 -24.87 -19.70 25.20
C GLN A 68 -26.30 -19.22 24.97
N TYR A 69 -26.67 -18.98 23.69
CA TYR A 69 -28.00 -18.48 23.33
C TYR A 69 -29.02 -19.57 22.99
N ASP A 70 -28.63 -20.85 23.09
CA ASP A 70 -29.44 -21.99 22.67
C ASP A 70 -30.01 -21.76 21.25
N MET A 71 -29.10 -21.47 20.32
CA MET A 71 -29.48 -21.08 18.98
C MET A 71 -30.18 -22.17 18.19
N ASP A 72 -30.09 -23.43 18.58
CA ASP A 72 -30.86 -24.53 17.98
C ASP A 72 -32.35 -24.33 18.21
N THR A 73 -32.75 -24.09 19.44
CA THR A 73 -34.13 -23.80 19.81
C THR A 73 -34.63 -22.50 19.18
N VAL A 74 -33.82 -21.43 19.28
CA VAL A 74 -34.19 -20.12 18.74
C VAL A 74 -34.34 -20.17 17.22
N ASN A 75 -33.41 -20.80 16.50
CA ASN A 75 -33.47 -20.92 15.03
C ASN A 75 -34.62 -21.84 14.58
N SER A 76 -34.93 -22.90 15.32
CA SER A 76 -36.07 -23.78 15.00
C SER A 76 -37.38 -23.02 15.04
N LYS A 77 -37.60 -22.21 16.06
CA LYS A 77 -38.78 -21.33 16.16
C LYS A 77 -38.84 -20.33 15.00
N TRP A 78 -37.70 -19.71 14.67
CA TRP A 78 -37.60 -18.75 13.55
C TRP A 78 -37.86 -19.40 12.19
N GLN A 79 -37.33 -20.60 11.96
CA GLN A 79 -37.54 -21.33 10.70
C GLN A 79 -38.98 -21.85 10.52
N ALA A 80 -39.61 -22.24 11.61
CA ALA A 80 -40.99 -22.74 11.60
C ALA A 80 -42.01 -21.65 11.31
N HIS A 81 -41.70 -20.37 11.54
CA HIS A 81 -42.62 -19.29 11.31
C HIS A 81 -42.66 -18.87 9.84
N PRO A 82 -43.86 -18.64 9.23
CA PRO A 82 -43.98 -18.26 7.82
C PRO A 82 -43.33 -16.89 7.51
N SER A 83 -43.37 -15.95 8.43
CA SER A 83 -42.67 -14.68 8.30
C SER A 83 -41.21 -14.84 8.69
N LYS A 84 -40.31 -14.26 7.88
CA LYS A 84 -38.86 -14.19 8.20
C LYS A 84 -38.46 -12.91 8.94
N LYS A 85 -39.42 -12.06 9.26
CA LYS A 85 -39.21 -10.87 10.07
C LYS A 85 -39.32 -11.24 11.54
N ILE A 86 -38.21 -11.05 12.28
CA ILE A 86 -38.09 -11.47 13.67
C ILE A 86 -39.14 -10.80 14.58
N GLU A 87 -39.58 -9.61 14.25
CA GLU A 87 -40.57 -8.83 15.00
C GLU A 87 -41.97 -9.48 14.94
N GLU A 88 -42.29 -10.16 13.86
CA GLU A 88 -43.59 -10.77 13.57
C GLU A 88 -43.75 -12.19 14.19
N ILE A 89 -42.68 -12.74 14.75
CA ILE A 89 -42.69 -14.10 15.32
C ILE A 89 -43.25 -14.07 16.75
N ASP A 90 -44.48 -14.51 16.90
CA ASP A 90 -45.20 -14.56 18.16
C ASP A 90 -44.75 -15.72 19.07
N THR A 91 -44.21 -16.80 18.50
CA THR A 91 -43.71 -17.98 19.23
C THR A 91 -42.37 -17.73 19.94
N MET A 92 -41.73 -16.60 19.71
CA MET A 92 -40.48 -16.18 20.34
C MET A 92 -40.73 -15.07 21.36
N ASP A 93 -40.15 -15.22 22.54
CA ASP A 93 -40.14 -14.16 23.53
C ASP A 93 -39.15 -13.03 23.15
N VAL A 94 -39.18 -11.94 23.94
CA VAL A 94 -38.36 -10.74 23.66
C VAL A 94 -36.85 -11.07 23.77
N ASP A 95 -36.47 -11.96 24.66
CA ASP A 95 -35.06 -12.29 24.87
C ASP A 95 -34.57 -13.26 23.79
N GLU A 96 -35.37 -14.19 23.33
CA GLU A 96 -35.10 -15.06 22.17
C GLU A 96 -34.90 -14.22 20.89
N LYS A 97 -35.77 -13.25 20.66
CA LYS A 97 -35.63 -12.30 19.51
C LYS A 97 -34.30 -11.52 19.59
N LYS A 98 -33.97 -11.00 20.76
CA LYS A 98 -32.69 -10.30 20.98
C LYS A 98 -31.47 -11.21 20.76
N ARG A 99 -31.51 -12.45 21.28
CA ARG A 99 -30.45 -13.44 21.10
C ARG A 99 -30.24 -13.78 19.62
N HIS A 100 -31.32 -14.05 18.90
CA HIS A 100 -31.29 -14.27 17.45
C HIS A 100 -30.66 -13.09 16.71
N GLN A 101 -31.12 -11.86 16.94
CA GLN A 101 -30.58 -10.67 16.29
C GLN A 101 -29.10 -10.47 16.57
N ARG A 102 -28.66 -10.63 17.85
CA ARG A 102 -27.26 -10.47 18.24
C ARG A 102 -26.35 -11.52 17.58
N TYR A 103 -26.78 -12.78 17.61
CA TYR A 103 -26.01 -13.88 17.00
C TYR A 103 -25.87 -13.68 15.49
N HIS A 104 -26.96 -13.42 14.79
CA HIS A 104 -26.91 -13.23 13.34
C HIS A 104 -26.13 -11.98 12.93
N LYS A 105 -26.20 -10.91 13.71
CA LYS A 105 -25.34 -9.72 13.51
C LYS A 105 -23.84 -10.09 13.60
N GLN A 106 -23.43 -10.84 14.63
CA GLN A 106 -22.02 -11.28 14.76
C GLN A 106 -21.62 -12.20 13.61
N LYS A 107 -22.50 -13.12 13.21
CA LYS A 107 -22.28 -14.01 12.06
C LYS A 107 -22.12 -13.25 10.75
N HIS A 108 -22.93 -12.22 10.50
CA HIS A 108 -22.77 -11.35 9.33
C HIS A 108 -21.45 -10.57 9.38
N LEU A 109 -21.13 -9.97 10.51
CA LEU A 109 -19.87 -9.26 10.67
C LEU A 109 -18.63 -10.15 10.40
N LEU A 110 -18.65 -11.42 10.83
CA LEU A 110 -17.59 -12.37 10.53
C LEU A 110 -17.52 -12.66 9.03
N LYS A 111 -18.67 -12.94 8.39
CA LYS A 111 -18.73 -13.19 6.93
C LYS A 111 -18.27 -12.00 6.11
N ASP A 112 -18.69 -10.79 6.47
CA ASP A 112 -18.28 -9.57 5.77
C ASP A 112 -16.78 -9.32 5.93
N TRP A 113 -16.26 -9.58 7.12
CA TRP A 113 -14.83 -9.51 7.40
C TRP A 113 -14.04 -10.51 6.54
N GLU A 114 -14.41 -11.80 6.52
CA GLU A 114 -13.78 -12.81 5.65
C GLU A 114 -13.88 -12.45 4.16
N LYS A 115 -15.05 -11.96 3.73
CA LYS A 115 -15.27 -11.52 2.35
C LYS A 115 -14.32 -10.39 1.99
N SER A 116 -14.15 -9.40 2.89
CA SER A 116 -13.25 -8.26 2.65
C SER A 116 -11.79 -8.69 2.45
N PHE A 117 -11.33 -9.73 3.16
CA PHE A 117 -9.99 -10.30 2.95
C PHE A 117 -9.88 -11.02 1.60
N LYS A 118 -10.87 -11.85 1.25
CA LYS A 118 -10.90 -12.55 -0.05
C LYS A 118 -10.87 -11.56 -1.22
N GLU A 119 -11.62 -10.47 -1.13
CA GLU A 119 -11.66 -9.43 -2.17
C GLU A 119 -10.34 -8.66 -2.26
N ARG A 120 -9.71 -8.35 -1.12
CA ARG A 120 -8.36 -7.74 -1.08
C ARG A 120 -7.31 -8.66 -1.69
N ARG A 121 -7.33 -9.95 -1.29
CA ARG A 121 -6.41 -10.95 -1.83
C ARG A 121 -6.56 -11.12 -3.35
N LYS A 122 -7.79 -11.23 -3.83
CA LYS A 122 -8.08 -11.33 -5.26
C LYS A 122 -7.54 -10.12 -6.01
N ARG A 123 -7.83 -8.90 -5.53
CA ARG A 123 -7.32 -7.65 -6.13
C ARG A 123 -5.81 -7.62 -6.17
N PHE A 124 -5.15 -7.94 -5.06
CA PHE A 124 -3.69 -7.99 -4.99
C PHE A 124 -3.09 -8.93 -6.04
N LEU A 125 -3.62 -10.14 -6.17
CA LEU A 125 -3.13 -11.10 -7.17
C LEU A 125 -3.34 -10.61 -8.60
N GLU A 126 -4.48 -9.99 -8.89
CA GLU A 126 -4.77 -9.38 -10.20
C GLU A 126 -3.80 -8.23 -10.51
N GLU A 127 -3.51 -7.37 -9.53
CA GLU A 127 -2.55 -6.27 -9.66
C GLU A 127 -1.12 -6.80 -9.88
N VAL A 128 -0.70 -7.83 -9.15
CA VAL A 128 0.61 -8.49 -9.35
C VAL A 128 0.71 -9.10 -10.75
N GLU A 129 -0.33 -9.78 -11.23
CA GLU A 129 -0.35 -10.35 -12.58
C GLU A 129 -0.23 -9.26 -13.66
N GLN A 130 -0.96 -8.16 -13.50
CA GLN A 130 -0.88 -7.00 -14.41
C GLN A 130 0.51 -6.37 -14.38
N ALA A 131 1.09 -6.17 -13.19
CA ALA A 131 2.45 -5.64 -13.06
C ALA A 131 3.49 -6.54 -13.72
N ASN A 132 3.38 -7.87 -13.56
CA ASN A 132 4.27 -8.82 -14.23
C ASN A 132 4.18 -8.74 -15.77
N LYS A 133 2.99 -8.54 -16.34
CA LYS A 133 2.80 -8.38 -17.79
C LYS A 133 3.44 -7.09 -18.32
N LEU A 134 3.60 -6.08 -17.48
CA LEU A 134 4.16 -4.78 -17.85
C LEU A 134 5.65 -4.64 -17.52
N ARG A 135 6.32 -5.69 -17.04
CA ARG A 135 7.78 -5.67 -16.80
C ARG A 135 8.54 -5.29 -18.07
N GLY A 136 9.56 -4.46 -17.93
CA GLY A 136 10.40 -3.99 -19.02
C GLY A 136 9.69 -3.07 -20.02
N CYS A 137 8.41 -2.76 -19.81
CA CYS A 137 7.62 -1.94 -20.74
C CYS A 137 7.44 -0.53 -20.19
N ILE A 138 7.48 0.45 -21.08
CA ILE A 138 6.92 1.78 -20.83
C ILE A 138 5.44 1.74 -21.20
N PHE A 139 4.58 2.16 -20.29
CA PHE A 139 3.14 2.19 -20.50
C PHE A 139 2.53 3.54 -20.12
N TYR A 140 1.30 3.76 -20.55
CA TYR A 140 0.56 4.99 -20.33
C TYR A 140 -0.79 4.64 -19.72
N GLN A 141 -1.30 5.52 -18.85
CA GLN A 141 -2.61 5.31 -18.24
C GLN A 141 -3.66 6.19 -18.90
N ARG A 142 -4.77 5.56 -19.30
CA ARG A 142 -5.95 6.28 -19.76
C ARG A 142 -6.63 6.98 -18.59
N VAL A 143 -7.26 8.09 -18.89
CA VAL A 143 -7.96 8.92 -17.93
C VAL A 143 -9.42 9.05 -18.33
N LYS A 144 -10.32 8.99 -17.35
CA LYS A 144 -11.74 9.26 -17.52
C LYS A 144 -12.11 10.50 -16.70
N VAL A 145 -12.85 11.39 -17.31
CA VAL A 145 -13.43 12.55 -16.60
C VAL A 145 -14.85 12.17 -16.18
N GLY A 146 -15.12 12.21 -14.89
CA GLY A 146 -16.47 11.97 -14.35
C GLY A 146 -17.38 13.19 -14.55
N HIS A 147 -18.68 12.97 -14.45
CA HIS A 147 -19.71 14.01 -14.55
C HIS A 147 -19.54 15.15 -13.52
N ASN A 148 -18.80 14.89 -12.43
CA ASN A 148 -18.47 15.87 -11.40
C ASN A 148 -17.17 16.63 -11.66
N GLY A 149 -16.57 16.49 -12.84
CA GLY A 149 -15.30 17.10 -13.23
C GLY A 149 -14.06 16.46 -12.63
N ARG A 150 -14.20 15.36 -11.88
CA ARG A 150 -13.06 14.64 -11.30
C ARG A 150 -12.43 13.69 -12.33
N ILE A 151 -11.12 13.54 -12.21
CA ILE A 151 -10.32 12.63 -13.03
C ILE A 151 -10.27 11.26 -12.34
N TYR A 152 -10.50 10.20 -13.10
CA TYR A 152 -10.45 8.81 -12.66
C TYR A 152 -9.55 8.00 -13.59
N PHE A 153 -8.73 7.15 -12.99
CA PHE A 153 -8.02 6.12 -13.72
C PHE A 153 -8.85 4.84 -13.81
N PRO A 154 -8.62 3.98 -14.82
CA PRO A 154 -9.33 2.71 -14.94
C PRO A 154 -9.10 1.82 -13.71
N GLU A 155 -9.99 0.86 -13.53
CA GLU A 155 -9.82 -0.20 -12.52
C GLU A 155 -8.57 -1.05 -12.81
N GLY A 156 -8.00 -1.62 -11.74
CA GLY A 156 -6.79 -2.42 -11.79
C GLY A 156 -5.55 -1.62 -11.40
N LEU A 157 -4.42 -1.95 -12.02
CA LEU A 157 -3.13 -1.35 -11.71
C LEU A 157 -3.10 0.13 -12.16
N SER A 158 -3.25 1.04 -11.21
CA SER A 158 -3.33 2.49 -11.49
C SER A 158 -2.88 3.35 -10.31
N TYR A 159 -2.58 4.62 -10.56
CA TYR A 159 -2.21 5.60 -9.51
C TYR A 159 -3.33 5.90 -8.50
N GLN A 160 -4.58 5.63 -8.83
CA GLN A 160 -5.70 5.73 -7.90
C GLN A 160 -6.07 4.38 -7.27
N GLY A 161 -5.29 3.34 -7.55
CA GLY A 161 -5.49 1.98 -7.06
C GLY A 161 -5.12 1.78 -5.60
N SER A 162 -4.83 0.53 -5.27
CA SER A 162 -4.37 0.11 -3.94
C SER A 162 -3.02 0.75 -3.58
N ASP A 163 -2.59 0.62 -2.34
CA ASP A 163 -1.25 1.02 -1.92
C ASP A 163 -0.16 0.31 -2.74
N PHE A 164 -0.31 -1.01 -2.94
CA PHE A 164 0.59 -1.78 -3.80
C PHE A 164 0.62 -1.24 -5.23
N SER A 165 -0.55 -1.00 -5.84
CA SER A 165 -0.66 -0.48 -7.20
C SER A 165 0.09 0.85 -7.36
N ARG A 166 -0.07 1.76 -6.40
CA ARG A 166 0.63 3.06 -6.41
C ARG A 166 2.13 2.93 -6.17
N ALA A 167 2.54 2.00 -5.32
CA ALA A 167 3.94 1.80 -5.01
C ALA A 167 4.71 1.14 -6.15
N VAL A 168 4.10 0.20 -6.88
CA VAL A 168 4.77 -0.56 -7.95
C VAL A 168 4.85 0.20 -9.28
N ILE A 169 3.98 1.21 -9.48
CA ILE A 169 4.05 2.09 -10.66
C ILE A 169 5.00 3.24 -10.37
N GLU A 170 5.90 3.52 -11.30
CA GLU A 170 6.81 4.65 -11.21
C GLU A 170 6.89 5.43 -12.53
N PHE A 171 7.32 6.68 -12.48
CA PHE A 171 7.60 7.43 -13.69
C PHE A 171 8.75 6.78 -14.46
N ALA A 172 8.60 6.65 -15.78
CA ALA A 172 9.67 6.11 -16.63
C ALA A 172 10.91 7.00 -16.67
N LYS A 173 10.73 8.30 -16.38
CA LYS A 173 11.82 9.27 -16.26
C LYS A 173 11.88 9.77 -14.82
N GLY A 174 13.00 9.55 -14.16
CA GLY A 174 13.29 10.14 -12.87
C GLY A 174 13.87 11.55 -13.00
N MET A 175 13.95 12.24 -11.88
CA MET A 175 14.68 13.51 -11.72
C MET A 175 15.93 13.27 -10.89
N VAL A 176 16.99 14.03 -11.18
CA VAL A 176 18.23 13.97 -10.38
C VAL A 176 17.91 14.43 -8.96
N LEU A 177 18.29 13.59 -7.99
CA LEU A 177 18.09 13.88 -6.59
C LEU A 177 19.12 14.92 -6.12
N ASN A 178 18.63 16.05 -5.63
CA ASN A 178 19.40 17.08 -4.94
C ASN A 178 19.04 17.11 -3.44
N GLU A 179 19.60 18.04 -2.69
CA GLU A 179 19.33 18.17 -1.26
C GLU A 179 17.84 18.39 -0.96
N GLU A 180 17.16 19.24 -1.71
CA GLU A 180 15.71 19.47 -1.57
C GLU A 180 14.92 18.20 -1.91
N GLY A 181 15.28 17.50 -2.98
CA GLY A 181 14.69 16.21 -3.35
C GLY A 181 14.88 15.16 -2.26
N TRP A 182 16.03 15.16 -1.58
CA TRP A 182 16.27 14.29 -0.42
C TRP A 182 15.32 14.58 0.74
N GLN A 183 15.10 15.86 1.06
CA GLN A 183 14.13 16.25 2.08
C GLN A 183 12.69 15.84 1.69
N MET A 184 12.33 15.97 0.40
CA MET A 184 11.02 15.52 -0.09
C MET A 184 10.85 14.00 0.00
N LEU A 185 11.91 13.23 -0.22
CA LEU A 185 11.89 11.78 -0.04
C LEU A 185 11.64 11.41 1.43
N HIS A 186 12.24 12.11 2.39
CA HIS A 186 11.97 11.94 3.81
C HIS A 186 10.53 12.29 4.16
N LEU A 187 10.03 13.40 3.63
CA LEU A 187 8.63 13.81 3.81
C LEU A 187 7.67 12.74 3.26
N HIS A 188 7.97 12.21 2.09
CA HIS A 188 7.16 11.14 1.48
C HIS A 188 7.18 9.88 2.35
N ALA A 189 8.33 9.45 2.83
CA ALA A 189 8.44 8.30 3.71
C ALA A 189 7.63 8.46 5.00
N ALA A 190 7.75 9.63 5.66
CA ALA A 190 6.97 9.95 6.86
C ALA A 190 5.46 9.93 6.60
N ASN A 191 5.02 10.46 5.44
CA ASN A 191 3.61 10.42 5.03
C ASN A 191 3.12 8.99 4.81
N MET A 192 3.94 8.13 4.20
CA MET A 192 3.58 6.72 3.96
C MET A 192 3.54 5.93 5.26
N TYR A 193 4.41 6.25 6.21
CA TYR A 193 4.40 5.63 7.52
C TYR A 193 3.17 6.03 8.35
N GLY A 194 2.64 7.22 8.14
CA GLY A 194 1.42 7.71 8.80
C GLY A 194 1.67 8.84 9.80
N GLU A 195 2.84 9.49 9.73
CA GLU A 195 3.15 10.65 10.55
C GLU A 195 2.22 11.83 10.25
N LYS A 196 1.72 12.45 11.32
CA LYS A 196 0.77 13.57 11.26
C LYS A 196 1.40 14.76 11.99
N GLY A 197 1.84 15.73 11.25
CA GLY A 197 2.45 16.94 11.78
C GLY A 197 2.60 17.98 10.70
N ASP A 198 3.29 19.08 11.02
CA ASP A 198 3.69 20.03 10.01
C ASP A 198 4.77 19.45 9.06
N ILE A 199 5.03 20.14 7.99
CA ILE A 199 5.98 19.67 6.96
C ILE A 199 7.38 19.53 7.55
N GLY A 200 7.83 20.49 8.35
CA GLY A 200 9.17 20.48 8.97
C GLY A 200 9.34 19.30 9.92
N GLY A 201 8.35 19.04 10.78
CA GLY A 201 8.36 17.88 11.68
C GLY A 201 8.40 16.55 10.95
N ARG A 202 7.65 16.40 9.86
CA ARG A 202 7.66 15.17 9.06
C ARG A 202 8.99 14.96 8.31
N ILE A 203 9.61 16.01 7.80
CA ILE A 203 10.94 15.93 7.19
C ILE A 203 11.97 15.51 8.25
N ALA A 204 11.93 16.09 9.45
CA ALA A 204 12.83 15.72 10.54
C ALA A 204 12.64 14.27 10.99
N THR A 205 11.39 13.79 11.12
CA THR A 205 11.08 12.38 11.43
C THR A 205 11.62 11.45 10.35
N GLY A 206 11.35 11.72 9.07
CA GLY A 206 11.89 10.94 7.96
C GLY A 206 13.42 10.92 7.96
N GLY A 207 14.06 12.04 8.24
CA GLY A 207 15.51 12.13 8.36
C GLY A 207 16.08 11.31 9.52
N SER A 208 15.45 11.35 10.69
CA SER A 208 15.91 10.60 11.86
C SER A 208 15.78 9.08 11.72
N VAL A 209 14.88 8.60 10.87
CA VAL A 209 14.67 7.15 10.59
C VAL A 209 15.29 6.70 9.27
N SER A 210 15.98 7.57 8.55
CA SER A 210 16.54 7.26 7.21
C SER A 210 17.51 6.08 7.26
N HIS A 211 18.29 5.95 8.32
CA HIS A 211 19.16 4.81 8.57
C HIS A 211 18.36 3.49 8.69
N GLN A 212 17.28 3.48 9.50
CA GLN A 212 16.41 2.31 9.60
C GLN A 212 15.73 1.97 8.26
N MET A 213 15.34 2.99 7.50
CA MET A 213 14.80 2.79 6.17
C MET A 213 15.78 2.10 5.22
N ALA A 214 17.06 2.49 5.27
CA ALA A 214 18.10 1.84 4.47
C ALA A 214 18.32 0.37 4.88
N ILE A 215 18.29 0.05 6.18
CA ILE A 215 18.38 -1.33 6.69
C ILE A 215 17.17 -2.14 6.22
N THR A 216 15.96 -1.61 6.37
CA THR A 216 14.71 -2.25 5.92
C THR A 216 14.76 -2.57 4.42
N ALA A 217 15.33 -1.69 3.60
CA ALA A 217 15.49 -1.93 2.17
C ALA A 217 16.48 -3.06 1.85
N MET A 218 17.49 -3.27 2.69
CA MET A 218 18.46 -4.36 2.50
C MET A 218 17.85 -5.74 2.79
N ASN A 219 16.97 -5.84 3.79
CA ASN A 219 16.34 -7.09 4.16
C ASN A 219 14.84 -6.90 4.53
N PRO A 220 13.97 -6.63 3.56
CA PRO A 220 12.56 -6.34 3.81
C PRO A 220 11.79 -7.45 4.51
N ALA A 221 12.26 -8.70 4.40
CA ALA A 221 11.60 -9.85 5.03
C ALA A 221 11.84 -9.87 6.55
N ASP A 222 13.06 -9.56 6.99
CA ASP A 222 13.40 -9.57 8.42
C ASP A 222 12.78 -8.36 9.15
N ASP A 223 12.65 -7.23 8.47
CA ASP A 223 12.05 -6.00 9.00
C ASP A 223 10.55 -5.89 8.69
N PHE A 224 9.90 -6.99 8.33
CA PHE A 224 8.47 -7.01 7.97
C PHE A 224 7.58 -6.37 9.04
N ASP A 225 7.83 -6.67 10.30
CA ASP A 225 7.05 -6.16 11.44
C ASP A 225 7.15 -4.63 11.60
N ILE A 226 8.20 -4.01 11.07
CA ILE A 226 8.40 -2.56 11.12
C ILE A 226 7.60 -1.89 10.01
N TRP A 227 7.90 -2.20 8.77
CA TRP A 227 7.32 -1.48 7.64
C TRP A 227 5.86 -1.88 7.34
N SER A 228 5.44 -3.09 7.71
CA SER A 228 4.05 -3.54 7.53
C SER A 228 3.04 -2.81 8.41
N GLN A 229 3.50 -2.13 9.48
CA GLN A 229 2.67 -1.32 10.37
C GLN A 229 2.39 0.08 9.83
N ALA A 230 3.08 0.50 8.77
CA ALA A 230 2.86 1.79 8.15
C ALA A 230 1.41 1.92 7.63
N ASP A 231 0.88 3.15 7.60
CA ASP A 231 -0.46 3.43 7.03
C ASP A 231 -0.56 2.96 5.56
N LYS A 232 0.56 3.05 4.84
CA LYS A 232 0.73 2.60 3.45
C LYS A 232 2.00 1.75 3.32
N PRO A 233 1.94 0.46 3.67
CA PRO A 233 3.13 -0.39 3.79
C PRO A 233 3.98 -0.46 2.53
N TYR A 234 3.36 -0.66 1.37
CA TYR A 234 4.11 -0.76 0.11
C TYR A 234 4.72 0.57 -0.32
N GLY A 235 3.98 1.67 -0.11
CA GLY A 235 4.50 3.02 -0.35
C GLY A 235 5.69 3.33 0.55
N PHE A 236 5.63 2.94 1.82
CA PHE A 236 6.74 3.10 2.75
C PHE A 236 7.94 2.21 2.38
N LEU A 237 7.72 0.93 2.05
CA LEU A 237 8.79 0.03 1.60
C LEU A 237 9.48 0.58 0.35
N ARG A 238 8.70 1.11 -0.61
CA ARG A 238 9.29 1.78 -1.78
C ARG A 238 10.16 2.97 -1.39
N ALA A 239 9.70 3.83 -0.48
CA ALA A 239 10.52 4.95 0.01
C ALA A 239 11.81 4.47 0.68
N CYS A 240 11.78 3.32 1.39
CA CYS A 240 12.99 2.69 1.94
C CYS A 240 13.97 2.28 0.84
N LEU A 241 13.50 1.65 -0.24
CA LEU A 241 14.33 1.26 -1.38
C LEU A 241 14.98 2.49 -2.05
N GLU A 242 14.20 3.54 -2.30
CA GLU A 242 14.72 4.80 -2.88
C GLU A 242 15.75 5.48 -1.96
N CYS A 243 15.53 5.47 -0.63
CA CYS A 243 16.51 5.97 0.34
C CYS A 243 17.80 5.15 0.31
N ALA A 244 17.71 3.83 0.24
CA ALA A 244 18.89 2.96 0.16
C ALA A 244 19.70 3.21 -1.10
N ASP A 245 19.03 3.44 -2.23
CA ASP A 245 19.71 3.77 -3.49
C ASP A 245 20.40 5.15 -3.46
N ALA A 246 19.78 6.12 -2.78
CA ALA A 246 20.32 7.47 -2.64
C ALA A 246 21.45 7.57 -1.60
N TRP A 247 21.44 6.68 -0.60
CA TRP A 247 22.30 6.77 0.58
C TRP A 247 23.79 6.97 0.29
N PRO A 248 24.43 6.26 -0.66
CA PRO A 248 25.86 6.42 -0.91
C PRO A 248 26.25 7.82 -1.40
N ILE A 249 25.31 8.50 -2.07
CA ILE A 249 25.54 9.86 -2.56
C ILE A 249 25.35 10.86 -1.43
N VAL A 250 24.31 10.67 -0.65
CA VAL A 250 24.04 11.47 0.55
C VAL A 250 25.22 11.35 1.52
N ALA A 251 25.73 10.15 1.74
CA ALA A 251 26.92 9.93 2.54
C ALA A 251 28.13 10.72 2.03
N ALA A 252 28.40 10.70 0.72
CA ALA A 252 29.48 11.47 0.12
C ALA A 252 29.30 13.00 0.22
N TRP A 253 28.05 13.47 0.31
CA TRP A 253 27.75 14.88 0.62
C TRP A 253 28.04 15.20 2.08
N LEU A 254 27.68 14.29 2.98
CA LEU A 254 27.83 14.43 4.43
C LEU A 254 29.31 14.36 4.86
N GLU A 255 30.14 13.55 4.21
CA GLU A 255 31.61 13.50 4.43
C GLU A 255 32.30 14.86 4.23
N LYS A 256 31.69 15.76 3.48
CA LYS A 256 32.15 17.14 3.29
C LYS A 256 31.66 18.11 4.37
N SER A 257 30.83 17.65 5.29
CA SER A 257 30.26 18.42 6.39
C SER A 257 30.77 17.89 7.74
N PRO A 258 31.06 18.72 8.75
CA PRO A 258 31.64 18.25 10.01
C PRO A 258 30.56 17.50 10.82
N PHE A 259 30.58 16.18 10.79
CA PHE A 259 29.77 15.30 11.62
C PHE A 259 30.54 14.69 12.77
N GLU A 260 29.81 14.27 13.83
CA GLU A 260 30.41 13.56 14.97
C GLU A 260 30.85 12.13 14.57
N ASP A 261 31.98 11.67 15.11
CA ASP A 261 32.75 10.45 14.73
C ASP A 261 31.88 9.15 14.71
N ASP A 262 30.83 9.05 15.51
CA ASP A 262 30.00 7.84 15.60
C ASP A 262 28.99 7.71 14.43
N GLU A 263 28.47 8.82 13.92
CA GLU A 263 27.61 8.83 12.73
C GLU A 263 28.39 8.51 11.48
N GLN A 264 29.65 8.92 11.41
CA GLN A 264 30.55 8.65 10.27
C GLN A 264 30.91 7.17 10.17
N ARG A 265 31.15 6.47 11.28
CA ARG A 265 31.40 5.01 11.31
C ARG A 265 30.19 4.18 10.89
N LEU A 266 28.99 4.59 11.30
CA LEU A 266 27.75 3.98 10.90
C LEU A 266 27.49 4.14 9.39
N LEU A 267 27.78 5.30 8.85
CA LEU A 267 27.73 5.65 7.43
C LEU A 267 28.68 4.77 6.60
N GLU A 268 29.93 4.63 7.01
CA GLU A 268 30.95 3.79 6.33
C GLU A 268 30.53 2.31 6.28
N SER A 269 29.97 1.79 7.37
CA SER A 269 29.46 0.43 7.44
C SER A 269 28.30 0.19 6.45
N LEU A 270 27.41 1.16 6.31
CA LEU A 270 26.26 1.11 5.37
C LEU A 270 26.70 1.22 3.91
N ILE A 271 27.59 2.16 3.60
CA ILE A 271 28.15 2.33 2.26
C ILE A 271 28.78 1.03 1.78
N THR A 272 29.59 0.39 2.63
CA THR A 272 30.26 -0.88 2.32
C THR A 272 29.25 -2.00 2.06
N SER A 273 28.15 -2.05 2.81
CA SER A 273 27.11 -3.06 2.66
C SER A 273 26.30 -2.89 1.36
N ILE A 274 26.04 -1.65 0.96
CA ILE A 274 25.29 -1.32 -0.26
C ILE A 274 26.14 -1.53 -1.51
N GLU A 275 27.46 -1.26 -1.45
CA GLU A 275 28.38 -1.46 -2.57
C GLU A 275 28.52 -2.91 -3.00
N VAL A 276 28.36 -3.85 -2.07
CA VAL A 276 28.43 -5.30 -2.35
C VAL A 276 27.23 -5.81 -3.13
N GLY A 277 26.07 -5.14 -3.09
CA GLY A 277 24.80 -5.65 -3.62
C GLY A 277 24.34 -5.12 -4.98
N LYS A 278 24.82 -3.98 -5.49
CA LYS A 278 24.21 -3.32 -6.67
C LYS A 278 25.23 -2.89 -7.73
N LYS A 279 25.00 -3.31 -8.99
CA LYS A 279 25.71 -2.76 -10.17
C LYS A 279 25.16 -1.36 -10.48
N ARG A 280 26.00 -0.33 -10.31
CA ARG A 280 25.67 1.07 -10.62
C ARG A 280 26.06 1.43 -12.04
N LYS A 281 25.27 2.28 -12.67
CA LYS A 281 25.60 2.86 -13.97
C LYS A 281 26.35 4.17 -13.71
N LEU A 282 27.65 4.20 -14.07
CA LEU A 282 28.45 5.43 -14.11
C LEU A 282 28.17 6.13 -15.43
N VAL A 283 27.72 7.39 -15.37
CA VAL A 283 27.63 8.28 -16.52
C VAL A 283 28.62 9.40 -16.27
N ASP A 284 29.61 9.55 -17.15
CA ASP A 284 30.66 10.59 -17.10
C ASP A 284 31.43 10.71 -15.77
N GLY A 285 31.68 9.59 -15.10
CA GLY A 285 32.45 9.57 -13.84
C GLY A 285 31.70 10.13 -12.63
N ARG A 286 30.39 10.39 -12.75
CA ARG A 286 29.49 10.77 -11.67
C ARG A 286 28.43 9.71 -11.45
N VAL A 287 28.14 9.41 -10.20
CA VAL A 287 27.00 8.57 -9.82
C VAL A 287 25.77 9.48 -9.75
N GLU A 288 24.82 9.28 -10.64
CA GLU A 288 23.53 9.96 -10.58
C GLU A 288 22.49 9.00 -10.05
N VAL A 289 21.75 9.43 -9.03
CA VAL A 289 20.59 8.73 -8.50
C VAL A 289 19.35 9.50 -8.92
N TYR A 290 18.38 8.77 -9.42
CA TYR A 290 17.10 9.32 -9.87
C TYR A 290 16.01 8.83 -8.94
N SER A 291 15.25 9.74 -8.35
CA SER A 291 13.99 9.40 -7.71
C SER A 291 12.89 9.30 -8.75
N HIS A 292 12.13 8.21 -8.69
CA HIS A 292 10.99 7.91 -9.54
C HIS A 292 9.66 8.04 -8.80
N LEU A 293 9.71 8.55 -7.56
CA LEU A 293 8.51 8.80 -6.78
C LEU A 293 7.74 10.00 -7.34
N PRO A 294 6.41 9.90 -7.44
CA PRO A 294 5.59 11.07 -7.67
C PRO A 294 5.69 12.00 -6.46
N VAL A 295 6.07 13.24 -6.68
CA VAL A 295 5.95 14.29 -5.67
C VAL A 295 4.49 14.73 -5.71
N GLU A 296 3.73 14.43 -4.64
CA GLU A 296 2.37 14.91 -4.44
C GLU A 296 2.36 16.36 -3.95
#